data_2f85cd2d432d9040a55642f7bd193f40
#
_entry.id   2f85cd2d432d9040a55642f7bd193f40
#
_cell.length_a   1.000
_cell.length_b   1.000
_cell.length_c   1.000
_cell.angle_alpha   90.00
_cell.angle_beta   90.00
_cell.angle_gamma   90.00
#
_symmetry.space_group_name_H-M   'P 1'
#
loop_
_entity.id
_entity.type
_entity.pdbx_description
1 polymer ?
#
loop_
_entity_poly.entity_id
_entity_poly.type
_entity_poly.pdbx_seq_one_letter_code
_entity_poly.pdbx_strand_id
1 'polypeptide(L)'
;TGFGQAPYYLADEALYDYADKNYKNRKDKESRQKMAILDRMVKDGNNVGKPYVEDRVHFLAGMTPEEIATLGYDCYMRSYKGKMYPEMKALISNLEEYGFEVWILTASPEFLYQRFVASELGIPVTHVLGVKGVVKNGVMSDEIIMPIPQDDGKAQVIPTYIKAVPLIVGGNSRGDMD
;
A
#
# COMPACT_ATOMS: atom_id res chain seq x y z
N THR A 1 -7.35 -6.18 5.19
CA THR A 1 -8.49 -7.06 4.89
C THR A 1 -8.10 -8.52 4.71
N GLY A 2 -6.98 -8.84 4.14
CA GLY A 2 -6.54 -10.23 3.93
C GLY A 2 -5.73 -10.83 5.07
N PHE A 3 -5.39 -10.04 6.09
CA PHE A 3 -4.51 -10.44 7.18
C PHE A 3 -5.27 -10.61 8.50
N GLY A 4 -4.80 -11.54 9.31
CA GLY A 4 -5.14 -11.61 10.72
C GLY A 4 -4.69 -10.37 11.49
N GLN A 5 -4.90 -10.37 12.81
CA GLN A 5 -4.49 -9.25 13.66
C GLN A 5 -2.98 -8.99 13.55
N ALA A 6 -2.64 -7.78 13.14
CA ALA A 6 -1.29 -7.26 13.15
C ALA A 6 -1.28 -5.92 13.90
N PRO A 7 -0.23 -5.60 14.67
CA PRO A 7 -0.19 -4.38 15.47
C PRO A 7 -0.11 -3.11 14.60
N TYR A 8 0.36 -3.22 13.37
CA TYR A 8 0.49 -2.12 12.43
C TYR A 8 0.00 -2.51 11.04
N TYR A 9 -0.30 -1.53 10.19
CA TYR A 9 -0.40 -1.76 8.76
C TYR A 9 0.97 -2.14 8.18
N LEU A 10 1.00 -3.04 7.22
CA LEU A 10 2.25 -3.47 6.57
C LEU A 10 3.06 -2.28 6.04
N ALA A 11 2.39 -1.30 5.42
CA ALA A 11 3.06 -0.11 4.93
C ALA A 11 3.81 0.63 6.04
N ASP A 12 3.16 0.84 7.20
CA ASP A 12 3.77 1.58 8.32
C ASP A 12 4.94 0.83 8.92
N GLU A 13 4.80 -0.50 9.14
CA GLU A 13 5.88 -1.33 9.63
C GLU A 13 7.09 -1.29 8.68
N ALA A 14 6.86 -1.37 7.37
CA ALA A 14 7.92 -1.29 6.38
C ALA A 14 8.68 0.04 6.45
N LEU A 15 7.96 1.16 6.58
CA LEU A 15 8.57 2.49 6.66
C LEU A 15 9.33 2.69 7.98
N TYR A 16 8.76 2.28 9.12
CA TYR A 16 9.43 2.40 10.42
C TYR A 16 10.71 1.57 10.48
N ASP A 17 10.68 0.33 10.01
CA ASP A 17 11.86 -0.53 9.98
C ASP A 17 12.94 0.01 9.05
N TYR A 18 12.55 0.55 7.90
CA TYR A 18 13.49 1.17 6.98
C TYR A 18 14.14 2.42 7.59
N ALA A 19 13.36 3.25 8.26
CA ALA A 19 13.85 4.45 8.91
C ALA A 19 14.79 4.14 10.08
N ASP A 20 14.45 3.16 10.91
CA ASP A 20 15.30 2.72 12.02
C ASP A 20 16.68 2.27 11.53
N LYS A 21 16.75 1.59 10.41
CA LYS A 21 18.00 1.10 9.82
C LYS A 21 18.80 2.20 9.13
N ASN A 22 18.13 3.12 8.43
CA ASN A 22 18.78 4.02 7.48
C ASN A 22 18.89 5.46 7.95
N TYR A 23 18.00 5.95 8.83
CA TYR A 23 17.88 7.37 9.16
C TYR A 23 18.02 7.70 10.65
N LYS A 24 17.58 6.86 11.55
CA LYS A 24 17.45 7.13 12.99
C LYS A 24 18.70 7.69 13.66
N ASN A 25 19.87 7.17 13.28
CA ASN A 25 21.16 7.56 13.88
C ASN A 25 21.96 8.56 13.02
N ARG A 26 21.38 9.06 11.95
CA ARG A 26 22.03 9.99 11.02
C ARG A 26 21.57 11.41 11.29
N LYS A 27 22.49 12.38 11.07
CA LYS A 27 22.24 13.81 11.32
C LYS A 27 22.20 14.67 10.05
N ASP A 28 22.25 14.04 8.88
CA ASP A 28 22.12 14.75 7.62
C ASP A 28 20.69 15.28 7.40
N LYS A 29 20.56 16.19 6.44
CA LYS A 29 19.29 16.88 6.17
C LYS A 29 18.19 15.91 5.74
N GLU A 30 18.52 14.96 4.88
CA GLU A 30 17.58 13.99 4.36
C GLU A 30 17.01 13.11 5.49
N SER A 31 17.90 12.55 6.30
CA SER A 31 17.49 11.71 7.44
C SER A 31 16.56 12.45 8.40
N ARG A 32 16.87 13.74 8.69
CA ARG A 32 16.00 14.58 9.54
C ARG A 32 14.62 14.80 8.90
N GLN A 33 14.55 15.01 7.59
CA GLN A 33 13.29 15.19 6.86
C GLN A 33 12.46 13.91 6.89
N LYS A 34 13.07 12.75 6.62
CA LYS A 34 12.39 11.46 6.65
C LYS A 34 11.87 11.12 8.06
N MET A 35 12.67 11.35 9.08
CA MET A 35 12.23 11.14 10.48
C MET A 35 11.10 12.09 10.86
N ALA A 36 11.12 13.35 10.42
CA ALA A 36 10.03 14.30 10.69
C ALA A 36 8.70 13.88 10.02
N ILE A 37 8.73 13.21 8.86
CA ILE A 37 7.55 12.63 8.23
C ILE A 37 6.98 11.53 9.14
N LEU A 38 7.82 10.61 9.61
CA LEU A 38 7.37 9.54 10.51
C LEU A 38 6.83 10.08 11.84
N ASP A 39 7.45 11.13 12.40
CA ASP A 39 6.96 11.78 13.62
C ASP A 39 5.54 12.36 13.42
N ARG A 40 5.23 12.90 12.23
CA ARG A 40 3.85 13.30 11.92
C ARG A 40 2.92 12.11 11.83
N MET A 41 3.32 11.05 11.13
CA MET A 41 2.52 9.82 11.02
C MET A 41 2.23 9.22 12.39
N VAL A 42 3.21 9.19 13.30
CA VAL A 42 3.01 8.71 14.69
C VAL A 42 2.03 9.59 15.46
N LYS A 43 2.11 10.92 15.30
CA LYS A 43 1.18 11.86 15.97
C LYS A 43 -0.24 11.73 15.45
N ASP A 44 -0.40 11.46 14.15
CA ASP A 44 -1.70 11.22 13.53
C ASP A 44 -2.24 9.80 13.80
N GLY A 45 -1.48 8.98 14.36
CA GLY A 45 -1.41 7.57 14.72
C GLY A 45 -2.63 6.68 14.62
N ASN A 46 -3.84 7.13 14.82
CA ASN A 46 -5.06 6.34 14.62
C ASN A 46 -6.08 7.04 13.73
N ASN A 47 -5.75 8.21 13.25
CA ASN A 47 -6.59 8.96 12.33
C ASN A 47 -5.99 8.84 10.93
N VAL A 48 -6.23 7.71 10.27
CA VAL A 48 -5.74 7.44 8.91
C VAL A 48 -6.50 8.33 7.92
N GLY A 49 -6.30 9.64 8.05
CA GLY A 49 -6.79 10.62 7.12
C GLY A 49 -5.88 10.82 5.91
N LYS A 50 -6.32 11.65 4.97
CA LYS A 50 -5.59 11.94 3.74
C LYS A 50 -4.12 12.38 3.98
N PRO A 51 -3.79 13.29 4.93
CA PRO A 51 -2.38 13.68 5.16
C PRO A 51 -1.49 12.50 5.57
N TYR A 52 -2.00 11.59 6.37
CA TYR A 52 -1.29 10.38 6.78
C TYR A 52 -0.97 9.46 5.60
N VAL A 53 -1.93 9.28 4.71
CA VAL A 53 -1.77 8.47 3.49
C VAL A 53 -0.75 9.11 2.54
N GLU A 54 -0.79 10.44 2.40
CA GLU A 54 0.17 11.21 1.62
C GLU A 54 1.59 11.13 2.20
N ASP A 55 1.75 11.22 3.52
CA ASP A 55 3.06 11.13 4.19
C ASP A 55 3.76 9.78 3.95
N ARG A 56 3.03 8.69 3.74
CA ARG A 56 3.62 7.41 3.30
C ARG A 56 4.32 7.53 1.95
N VAL A 57 3.73 8.25 1.01
CA VAL A 57 4.35 8.50 -0.33
C VAL A 57 5.52 9.47 -0.20
N HIS A 58 5.38 10.55 0.56
CA HIS A 58 6.44 11.51 0.80
C HIS A 58 7.68 10.88 1.44
N PHE A 59 7.47 9.91 2.34
CA PHE A 59 8.58 9.15 2.92
C PHE A 59 9.34 8.35 1.85
N LEU A 60 8.64 7.76 0.88
CA LEU A 60 9.23 6.94 -0.17
C LEU A 60 9.90 7.76 -1.30
N ALA A 61 9.72 9.08 -1.32
CA ALA A 61 10.36 9.94 -2.32
C ALA A 61 11.88 9.77 -2.33
N GLY A 62 12.47 9.68 -3.52
CA GLY A 62 13.88 9.39 -3.75
C GLY A 62 14.23 7.91 -3.93
N MET A 63 13.33 6.98 -3.58
CA MET A 63 13.51 5.55 -3.81
C MET A 63 13.03 5.15 -5.22
N THR A 64 13.65 4.15 -5.79
CA THR A 64 13.16 3.54 -7.04
C THR A 64 11.92 2.68 -6.77
N PRO A 65 11.03 2.46 -7.76
CA PRO A 65 9.92 1.52 -7.64
C PRO A 65 10.33 0.12 -7.18
N GLU A 66 11.48 -0.38 -7.66
CA GLU A 66 12.00 -1.70 -7.29
C GLU A 66 12.45 -1.76 -5.82
N GLU A 67 13.11 -0.70 -5.31
CA GLU A 67 13.47 -0.62 -3.89
C GLU A 67 12.23 -0.61 -3.00
N ILE A 68 11.17 0.11 -3.40
CA ILE A 68 9.91 0.17 -2.67
C ILE A 68 9.20 -1.19 -2.72
N ALA A 69 9.17 -1.85 -3.87
CA ALA A 69 8.57 -3.17 -4.02
C ALA A 69 9.31 -4.23 -3.18
N THR A 70 10.64 -4.15 -3.13
CA THR A 70 11.48 -5.01 -2.30
C THR A 70 11.21 -4.75 -0.81
N LEU A 71 11.14 -3.49 -0.40
CA LEU A 71 10.83 -3.11 0.98
C LEU A 71 9.49 -3.69 1.44
N GLY A 72 8.44 -3.56 0.63
CA GLY A 72 7.13 -4.13 0.94
C GLY A 72 7.14 -5.66 0.99
N TYR A 73 7.81 -6.30 0.03
CA TYR A 73 7.94 -7.75 -0.03
C TYR A 73 8.71 -8.32 1.18
N ASP A 74 9.84 -7.71 1.55
CA ASP A 74 10.65 -8.14 2.69
C ASP A 74 9.89 -7.98 4.02
N CYS A 75 9.14 -6.89 4.17
CA CYS A 75 8.26 -6.69 5.31
C CYS A 75 7.17 -7.77 5.36
N TYR A 76 6.53 -8.07 4.24
CA TYR A 76 5.55 -9.14 4.13
C TYR A 76 6.15 -10.49 4.54
N MET A 77 7.28 -10.87 3.97
CA MET A 77 7.94 -12.15 4.23
C MET A 77 8.34 -12.31 5.69
N ARG A 78 8.81 -11.23 6.33
CA ARG A 78 9.24 -11.24 7.72
C ARG A 78 8.08 -11.28 8.71
N SER A 79 7.05 -10.47 8.51
CA SER A 79 6.06 -10.18 9.55
C SER A 79 4.64 -10.65 9.22
N TYR A 80 4.32 -10.89 7.93
CA TYR A 80 2.94 -11.14 7.50
C TYR A 80 2.76 -12.46 6.75
N LYS A 81 3.82 -13.10 6.31
CA LYS A 81 3.73 -14.42 5.67
C LYS A 81 3.05 -15.41 6.60
N GLY A 82 2.03 -16.09 6.10
CA GLY A 82 1.22 -17.02 6.88
C GLY A 82 0.12 -16.39 7.74
N LYS A 83 0.00 -15.06 7.75
CA LYS A 83 -1.10 -14.35 8.44
C LYS A 83 -2.29 -14.04 7.52
N MET A 84 -2.16 -14.27 6.23
CA MET A 84 -3.25 -14.10 5.27
C MET A 84 -4.31 -15.19 5.51
N TYR A 85 -5.59 -14.78 5.53
CA TYR A 85 -6.70 -15.71 5.72
C TYR A 85 -6.74 -16.72 4.56
N PRO A 86 -6.72 -18.05 4.85
CA PRO A 86 -6.81 -19.08 3.82
C PRO A 86 -8.09 -18.97 3.00
N GLU A 87 -9.19 -18.57 3.65
CA GLU A 87 -10.51 -18.40 3.03
C GLU A 87 -10.47 -17.30 1.96
N MET A 88 -9.72 -16.21 2.20
CA MET A 88 -9.56 -15.14 1.20
C MET A 88 -8.73 -15.61 0.01
N LYS A 89 -7.69 -16.41 0.24
CA LYS A 89 -6.92 -17.02 -0.85
C LYS A 89 -7.80 -17.95 -1.70
N ALA A 90 -8.58 -18.80 -1.05
CA ALA A 90 -9.48 -19.72 -1.74
C ALA A 90 -10.57 -18.97 -2.52
N LEU A 91 -11.14 -17.89 -1.94
CA LEU A 91 -12.14 -17.07 -2.62
C LEU A 91 -11.57 -16.43 -3.90
N ILE A 92 -10.37 -15.84 -3.81
CA ILE A 92 -9.71 -15.23 -4.97
C ILE A 92 -9.44 -16.26 -6.06
N SER A 93 -8.86 -17.41 -5.70
CA SER A 93 -8.60 -18.50 -6.65
C SER A 93 -9.88 -18.97 -7.34
N ASN A 94 -10.95 -19.19 -6.58
CA ASN A 94 -12.23 -19.59 -7.15
C ASN A 94 -12.80 -18.52 -8.10
N LEU A 95 -12.74 -17.25 -7.72
CA LEU A 95 -13.24 -16.17 -8.59
C LEU A 95 -12.47 -16.15 -9.92
N GLU A 96 -11.15 -16.27 -9.89
CA GLU A 96 -10.32 -16.34 -11.11
C GLU A 96 -10.64 -17.58 -11.96
N GLU A 97 -10.85 -18.75 -11.35
CA GLU A 97 -11.26 -19.97 -12.04
C GLU A 97 -12.62 -19.82 -12.76
N TYR A 98 -13.53 -19.03 -12.19
CA TYR A 98 -14.80 -18.68 -12.82
C TYR A 98 -14.72 -17.51 -13.81
N GLY A 99 -13.51 -17.00 -14.10
CA GLY A 99 -13.27 -15.98 -15.11
C GLY A 99 -13.50 -14.54 -14.61
N PHE A 100 -13.55 -14.32 -13.30
CA PHE A 100 -13.59 -12.97 -12.76
C PHE A 100 -12.19 -12.33 -12.77
N GLU A 101 -12.11 -11.06 -13.12
CA GLU A 101 -10.94 -10.25 -12.84
C GLU A 101 -10.96 -9.79 -11.38
N VAL A 102 -9.91 -10.10 -10.65
CA VAL A 102 -9.75 -9.69 -9.26
C VAL A 102 -8.83 -8.48 -9.17
N TRP A 103 -9.29 -7.44 -8.48
CA TRP A 103 -8.55 -6.20 -8.27
C TRP A 103 -8.39 -5.93 -6.77
N ILE A 104 -7.23 -5.44 -6.39
CA ILE A 104 -6.93 -5.01 -5.02
C ILE A 104 -6.85 -3.48 -4.98
N LEU A 105 -7.68 -2.86 -4.14
CA LEU A 105 -7.66 -1.44 -3.88
C LEU A 105 -7.16 -1.19 -2.46
N THR A 106 -6.10 -0.38 -2.31
CA THR A 106 -5.50 -0.09 -1.00
C THR A 106 -5.16 1.39 -0.83
N ALA A 107 -5.41 1.95 0.35
CA ALA A 107 -4.94 3.29 0.72
C ALA A 107 -3.43 3.35 1.04
N SER A 108 -2.69 2.28 0.80
CA SER A 108 -1.23 2.25 0.94
C SER A 108 -0.54 2.56 -0.39
N PRO A 109 0.74 3.00 -0.38
CA PRO A 109 1.51 3.16 -1.61
C PRO A 109 1.55 1.86 -2.41
N GLU A 110 1.18 1.93 -3.70
CA GLU A 110 0.92 0.70 -4.48
C GLU A 110 2.18 -0.18 -4.67
N PHE A 111 3.35 0.42 -4.88
CA PHE A 111 4.58 -0.34 -5.06
C PHE A 111 4.95 -1.20 -3.85
N LEU A 112 4.59 -0.80 -2.62
CA LEU A 112 4.79 -1.62 -1.43
C LEU A 112 3.98 -2.94 -1.46
N TYR A 113 2.86 -2.96 -2.18
CA TYR A 113 1.91 -4.07 -2.17
C TYR A 113 2.00 -4.96 -3.41
N GLN A 114 2.34 -4.40 -4.56
CA GLN A 114 2.26 -5.09 -5.84
C GLN A 114 3.02 -6.41 -5.87
N ARG A 115 4.27 -6.43 -5.40
CA ARG A 115 5.13 -7.61 -5.50
C ARG A 115 4.65 -8.77 -4.64
N PHE A 116 4.31 -8.55 -3.37
CA PHE A 116 3.88 -9.65 -2.51
C PHE A 116 2.46 -10.11 -2.85
N VAL A 117 1.57 -9.23 -3.26
CA VAL A 117 0.22 -9.59 -3.71
C VAL A 117 0.31 -10.49 -4.93
N ALA A 118 1.11 -10.13 -5.94
CA ALA A 118 1.33 -10.97 -7.12
C ALA A 118 1.93 -12.33 -6.75
N SER A 119 2.91 -12.35 -5.86
CA SER A 119 3.56 -13.59 -5.42
C SER A 119 2.64 -14.53 -4.62
N GLU A 120 1.79 -13.97 -3.76
CA GLU A 120 0.98 -14.75 -2.82
C GLU A 120 -0.41 -15.11 -3.33
N LEU A 121 -0.97 -14.28 -4.21
CA LEU A 121 -2.34 -14.42 -4.68
C LEU A 121 -2.44 -14.68 -6.19
N GLY A 122 -1.34 -14.59 -6.94
CA GLY A 122 -1.34 -14.71 -8.40
C GLY A 122 -1.92 -13.49 -9.12
N ILE A 123 -2.41 -12.49 -8.42
CA ILE A 123 -3.02 -11.29 -9.00
C ILE A 123 -1.95 -10.47 -9.74
N PRO A 124 -2.17 -10.07 -11.00
CA PRO A 124 -1.22 -9.26 -11.74
C PRO A 124 -0.90 -7.94 -11.02
N VAL A 125 0.34 -7.49 -11.07
CA VAL A 125 0.76 -6.21 -10.44
C VAL A 125 -0.07 -5.02 -10.90
N THR A 126 -0.55 -5.03 -12.15
CA THR A 126 -1.42 -4.01 -12.74
C THR A 126 -2.82 -3.98 -12.12
N HIS A 127 -3.24 -5.05 -11.46
CA HIS A 127 -4.53 -5.15 -10.74
C HIS A 127 -4.40 -4.75 -9.26
N VAL A 128 -3.24 -4.32 -8.82
CA VAL A 128 -3.02 -3.79 -7.47
C VAL A 128 -2.94 -2.28 -7.55
N LEU A 129 -4.02 -1.61 -7.16
CA LEU A 129 -4.18 -0.16 -7.19
C LEU A 129 -4.04 0.40 -5.78
N GLY A 130 -3.02 1.21 -5.60
CA GLY A 130 -2.75 1.92 -4.36
C GLY A 130 -2.59 3.42 -4.58
N VAL A 131 -2.09 4.10 -3.57
CA VAL A 131 -1.70 5.50 -3.71
C VAL A 131 -0.52 5.57 -4.67
N LYS A 132 -0.70 6.32 -5.75
CA LYS A 132 0.28 6.45 -6.82
C LYS A 132 1.14 7.69 -6.61
N GLY A 133 2.44 7.49 -6.49
CA GLY A 133 3.41 8.58 -6.61
C GLY A 133 3.92 8.73 -8.05
N VAL A 134 4.28 9.95 -8.43
CA VAL A 134 4.89 10.21 -9.73
C VAL A 134 6.33 9.76 -9.74
N VAL A 135 6.73 8.94 -10.72
CA VAL A 135 8.13 8.54 -10.91
C VAL A 135 8.81 9.52 -11.88
N LYS A 136 9.87 10.18 -11.42
CA LYS A 136 10.69 11.11 -12.21
C LYS A 136 12.15 10.65 -12.20
N ASN A 137 12.74 10.57 -13.36
CA ASN A 137 14.15 10.13 -13.50
C ASN A 137 14.45 8.78 -12.81
N GLY A 138 13.48 7.85 -12.82
CA GLY A 138 13.61 6.52 -12.24
C GLY A 138 13.37 6.41 -10.73
N VAL A 139 13.09 7.50 -10.04
CA VAL A 139 12.80 7.51 -8.61
C VAL A 139 11.42 8.13 -8.32
N MET A 140 10.82 7.72 -7.22
CA MET A 140 9.58 8.29 -6.71
C MET A 140 9.79 9.75 -6.34
N SER A 141 8.91 10.64 -6.78
CA SER A 141 8.82 12.01 -6.29
C SER A 141 7.82 12.12 -5.13
N ASP A 142 7.69 13.32 -4.57
CA ASP A 142 6.70 13.65 -3.55
C ASP A 142 5.31 14.00 -4.14
N GLU A 143 5.17 13.98 -5.46
CA GLU A 143 3.91 14.25 -6.12
C GLU A 143 3.01 13.00 -6.15
N ILE A 144 1.73 13.20 -5.85
CA ILE A 144 0.72 12.13 -5.79
C ILE A 144 -0.26 12.27 -6.95
N ILE A 145 -0.56 11.15 -7.58
CA ILE A 145 -1.54 11.06 -8.67
C ILE A 145 -2.92 10.78 -8.07
N MET A 146 -3.87 11.62 -8.43
CA MET A 146 -5.28 11.46 -8.02
C MET A 146 -6.03 10.49 -8.95
N PRO A 147 -7.07 9.81 -8.46
CA PRO A 147 -7.59 9.83 -7.10
C PRO A 147 -6.79 8.96 -6.12
N ILE A 148 -6.79 9.32 -4.84
CA ILE A 148 -6.25 8.49 -3.76
C ILE A 148 -7.30 7.44 -3.38
N PRO A 149 -6.99 6.12 -3.38
CA PRO A 149 -7.95 5.06 -3.07
C PRO A 149 -8.22 4.93 -1.55
N GLN A 150 -8.79 5.98 -0.98
CA GLN A 150 -9.22 6.06 0.41
C GLN A 150 -10.64 6.62 0.46
N ASP A 151 -11.51 6.01 1.26
CA ASP A 151 -12.93 6.39 1.40
C ASP A 151 -13.57 6.56 0.00
N ASP A 152 -14.26 7.66 -0.28
CA ASP A 152 -14.87 7.98 -1.59
C ASP A 152 -13.90 7.88 -2.77
N GLY A 153 -12.59 8.02 -2.51
CA GLY A 153 -11.56 7.86 -3.54
C GLY A 153 -11.49 6.46 -4.11
N LYS A 154 -11.91 5.42 -3.39
CA LYS A 154 -11.99 4.06 -3.91
C LYS A 154 -13.02 3.95 -5.03
N ALA A 155 -14.19 4.56 -4.84
CA ALA A 155 -15.22 4.62 -5.87
C ALA A 155 -14.73 5.39 -7.12
N GLN A 156 -13.88 6.41 -6.96
CA GLN A 156 -13.31 7.17 -8.08
C GLN A 156 -12.21 6.39 -8.83
N VAL A 157 -11.45 5.56 -8.13
CA VAL A 157 -10.38 4.71 -8.73
C VAL A 157 -10.97 3.71 -9.73
N ILE A 158 -12.13 3.14 -9.43
CA ILE A 158 -12.79 2.13 -10.28
C ILE A 158 -13.01 2.64 -11.71
N PRO A 159 -13.77 3.70 -11.96
CA PRO A 159 -13.98 4.19 -13.32
C PRO A 159 -12.72 4.79 -13.95
N THR A 160 -11.77 5.26 -13.13
CA THR A 160 -10.54 5.88 -13.64
C THR A 160 -9.58 4.84 -14.21
N TYR A 161 -9.35 3.75 -13.50
CA TYR A 161 -8.31 2.77 -13.84
C TYR A 161 -8.86 1.42 -14.28
N ILE A 162 -9.92 0.92 -13.66
CA ILE A 162 -10.52 -0.39 -13.98
C ILE A 162 -11.48 -0.25 -15.17
N LYS A 163 -12.26 0.84 -15.23
CA LYS A 163 -13.21 1.15 -16.30
C LYS A 163 -14.31 0.08 -16.47
N ALA A 164 -14.67 -0.58 -15.39
CA ALA A 164 -15.72 -1.58 -15.34
C ALA A 164 -16.58 -1.36 -14.08
N VAL A 165 -17.79 -1.88 -14.09
CA VAL A 165 -18.65 -1.91 -12.91
C VAL A 165 -18.32 -3.19 -12.14
N PRO A 166 -17.92 -3.11 -10.85
CA PRO A 166 -17.65 -4.30 -10.07
C PRO A 166 -18.95 -5.10 -9.82
N LEU A 167 -18.88 -6.40 -9.96
CA LEU A 167 -19.96 -7.31 -9.62
C LEU A 167 -19.97 -7.70 -8.13
N ILE A 168 -18.77 -7.73 -7.53
CA ILE A 168 -18.55 -8.08 -6.14
C ILE A 168 -17.56 -7.09 -5.56
N VAL A 169 -17.87 -6.54 -4.39
CA VAL A 169 -16.98 -5.69 -3.61
C VAL A 169 -16.83 -6.28 -2.23
N GLY A 170 -15.61 -6.31 -1.71
CA GLY A 170 -15.31 -6.81 -0.37
C GLY A 170 -14.34 -5.88 0.37
N GLY A 171 -14.61 -5.66 1.64
CA GLY A 171 -13.78 -4.85 2.51
C GLY A 171 -14.04 -5.16 3.98
N ASN A 172 -13.29 -4.50 4.87
CA ASN A 172 -13.44 -4.69 6.32
C ASN A 172 -13.72 -3.39 7.07
N SER A 173 -13.85 -2.30 6.36
CA SER A 173 -14.14 -0.99 6.94
C SER A 173 -15.28 -0.28 6.20
N ARG A 174 -15.84 0.74 6.84
CA ARG A 174 -16.90 1.55 6.22
C ARG A 174 -16.42 2.22 4.93
N GLY A 175 -15.19 2.72 4.90
CA GLY A 175 -14.61 3.32 3.69
C GLY A 175 -14.32 2.35 2.54
N ASP A 176 -14.62 1.04 2.71
CA ASP A 176 -14.59 0.06 1.62
C ASP A 176 -16.00 -0.15 1.00
N MET A 177 -17.04 0.42 1.62
CA MET A 177 -18.44 0.19 1.26
C MET A 177 -19.11 1.44 0.66
N ASP A 178 -18.45 2.59 0.71
CA ASP A 178 -18.89 3.84 0.09
C ASP A 178 -18.51 3.82 -1.41
#